data_54b2d7e4877332795a78fdb5d9b30bb9
#
_entry.id   54b2d7e4877332795a78fdb5d9b30bb9
#
_cell.length_a   1.000
_cell.length_b   1.000
_cell.length_c   1.000
_cell.angle_alpha   90.00
_cell.angle_beta   90.00
_cell.angle_gamma   90.00
#
_symmetry.space_group_name_H-M   'P 1'
#
loop_
_entity.id
_entity.type
_entity.pdbx_description
1 polymer ?
#
loop_
_entity_poly.entity_id
_entity_poly.type
_entity_poly.pdbx_seq_one_letter_code
_entity_poly.pdbx_strand_id
1 'polypeptide(L)'
;MKRQSLQNFEINVIIFCRNEKTTRNRLEVMNMKYEVMPCVEEDEELVEEKLDAIDSSIVPSDEGAKDEELIFKVADNEGNVIAGCLLEISRWKFAELDIIWVDEKYRKKGLASALIRAAEKTARERDCYTMILGTFDFQAKPLYEKHGYTLCGAVKDFPKGHVNYSMMKRLDQCSQEYLPSVDLSKEFEIKTGDEEDAELIVKGLDAYNSAQVPRAHKSYIPINKKVLDGDGNMIAAIFAGVGRWNSFEIDMIWVDEPYRNQGIGSVLLAETEREAKEHGAYFSLAEGLLDWKTDFFKKNGYTEVGRLEDCPKGHSMYILEKQL
;
A
#
# COMPACT_ATOMS: atom_id res chain seq x y z
N MET A 1 -3.92 -18.24 0.60
CA MET A 1 -3.95 -17.17 1.61
C MET A 1 -3.91 -15.89 0.84
N LYS A 2 -4.97 -15.08 0.94
CA LYS A 2 -5.20 -13.94 0.06
C LYS A 2 -4.27 -12.79 0.44
N ARG A 3 -3.61 -12.19 -0.58
CA ARG A 3 -2.93 -10.92 -0.46
C ARG A 3 -3.97 -9.85 -0.13
N GLN A 4 -4.05 -9.47 1.12
CA GLN A 4 -4.41 -8.11 1.46
C GLN A 4 -3.10 -7.42 1.77
N SER A 5 -2.73 -6.43 0.99
CA SER A 5 -1.62 -5.57 1.38
C SER A 5 -1.97 -5.03 2.77
N LEU A 6 -1.08 -5.20 3.72
CA LEU A 6 -1.28 -4.78 5.10
C LEU A 6 -1.47 -3.25 5.26
N GLN A 7 -1.34 -2.49 4.18
CA GLN A 7 -1.74 -1.09 4.12
C GLN A 7 -3.25 -0.88 4.34
N ASN A 8 -4.07 -1.91 4.10
CA ASN A 8 -5.52 -1.91 4.30
C ASN A 8 -5.97 -2.87 5.40
N PHE A 9 -5.22 -2.98 6.50
CA PHE A 9 -5.74 -3.65 7.69
C PHE A 9 -6.86 -2.81 8.32
N GLU A 10 -7.96 -2.70 7.60
CA GLU A 10 -9.26 -2.55 8.21
C GLU A 10 -9.85 -3.94 8.34
N ILE A 11 -9.96 -4.36 9.59
CA ILE A 11 -10.71 -5.54 10.02
C ILE A 11 -11.90 -5.73 9.07
N ASN A 12 -11.96 -6.86 8.39
CA ASN A 12 -13.14 -7.34 7.69
C ASN A 12 -14.30 -7.46 8.68
N VAL A 13 -14.94 -6.36 8.99
CA VAL A 13 -16.30 -6.37 9.48
C VAL A 13 -17.15 -6.54 8.23
N ILE A 14 -17.52 -7.77 7.95
CA ILE A 14 -18.59 -8.10 7.01
C ILE A 14 -19.86 -7.43 7.53
N ILE A 15 -20.07 -6.18 7.15
CA ILE A 15 -21.36 -5.54 7.27
C ILE A 15 -22.10 -5.90 5.99
N PHE A 16 -22.97 -6.90 6.10
CA PHE A 16 -24.06 -7.09 5.17
C PHE A 16 -24.95 -5.84 5.20
N CYS A 17 -24.61 -4.83 4.45
CA CYS A 17 -25.56 -3.79 4.08
C CYS A 17 -26.38 -4.29 2.91
N ARG A 18 -27.43 -5.07 3.21
CA ARG A 18 -28.62 -5.12 2.35
C ARG A 18 -29.20 -3.72 2.31
N ASN A 19 -28.91 -2.98 1.24
CA ASN A 19 -29.77 -1.87 0.83
C ASN A 19 -29.94 -1.92 -0.68
N GLU A 20 -31.08 -2.46 -1.03
CA GLU A 20 -31.65 -2.39 -2.37
C GLU A 20 -31.94 -0.93 -2.72
N LYS A 21 -31.10 -0.40 -3.58
CA LYS A 21 -31.45 0.57 -4.64
C LYS A 21 -30.23 0.70 -5.56
N THR A 22 -30.06 -0.28 -6.42
CA THR A 22 -29.13 -0.22 -7.54
C THR A 22 -29.55 0.90 -8.47
N THR A 23 -28.93 2.07 -8.33
CA THR A 23 -29.06 3.12 -9.33
C THR A 23 -28.21 2.70 -10.52
N ARG A 24 -28.86 2.19 -11.58
CA ARG A 24 -28.21 1.91 -12.85
C ARG A 24 -27.72 3.21 -13.46
N ASN A 25 -26.43 3.50 -13.32
CA ASN A 25 -25.78 4.60 -14.05
C ASN A 25 -25.36 4.09 -15.43
N ARG A 26 -25.88 4.71 -16.48
CA ARG A 26 -25.48 4.44 -17.87
C ARG A 26 -24.39 5.42 -18.26
N LEU A 27 -23.23 4.89 -18.62
CA LEU A 27 -22.18 5.65 -19.30
C LEU A 27 -22.41 5.55 -20.82
N GLU A 28 -22.53 6.69 -21.49
CA GLU A 28 -22.51 6.76 -22.93
C GLU A 28 -21.10 7.18 -23.39
N VAL A 29 -20.27 6.20 -23.73
CA VAL A 29 -18.97 6.43 -24.35
C VAL A 29 -19.11 6.03 -25.82
N MET A 30 -18.98 7.00 -26.73
CA MET A 30 -18.98 6.81 -28.19
C MET A 30 -20.14 5.98 -28.74
N ASN A 31 -21.39 6.26 -28.35
CA ASN A 31 -22.61 5.51 -28.77
C ASN A 31 -22.71 4.05 -28.33
N MET A 32 -21.81 3.57 -27.48
CA MET A 32 -21.96 2.25 -26.85
C MET A 32 -22.62 2.39 -25.48
N LYS A 33 -23.59 1.52 -25.19
CA LYS A 33 -24.25 1.47 -23.89
C LYS A 33 -23.47 0.51 -23.00
N TYR A 34 -22.65 1.06 -22.10
CA TYR A 34 -22.02 0.29 -21.04
C TYR A 34 -22.81 0.43 -19.75
N GLU A 35 -22.85 -0.64 -18.97
CA GLU A 35 -23.45 -0.63 -17.63
C GLU A 35 -22.36 -0.53 -16.58
N VAL A 36 -22.44 0.46 -15.69
CA VAL A 36 -21.54 0.59 -14.54
C VAL A 36 -22.24 -0.01 -13.33
N MET A 37 -21.54 -0.92 -12.65
CA MET A 37 -22.05 -1.65 -11.49
C MET A 37 -21.02 -1.66 -10.35
N PRO A 38 -21.45 -1.82 -9.09
CA PRO A 38 -20.54 -2.16 -8.00
C PRO A 38 -19.82 -3.48 -8.28
N CYS A 39 -18.54 -3.58 -7.86
CA CYS A 39 -17.82 -4.85 -7.87
C CYS A 39 -18.29 -5.76 -6.73
N VAL A 40 -18.05 -7.06 -6.90
CA VAL A 40 -18.16 -8.10 -5.88
C VAL A 40 -16.75 -8.67 -5.60
N GLU A 41 -16.60 -9.48 -4.56
CA GLU A 41 -15.29 -10.00 -4.15
C GLU A 41 -14.58 -10.79 -5.25
N GLU A 42 -15.32 -11.59 -6.02
CA GLU A 42 -14.78 -12.38 -7.13
C GLU A 42 -14.24 -11.51 -8.28
N ASP A 43 -14.74 -10.28 -8.43
CA ASP A 43 -14.23 -9.33 -9.44
C ASP A 43 -12.81 -8.86 -9.09
N GLU A 44 -12.52 -8.71 -7.80
CA GLU A 44 -11.21 -8.28 -7.29
C GLU A 44 -10.14 -9.32 -7.63
N GLU A 45 -10.38 -10.58 -7.27
CA GLU A 45 -9.46 -11.68 -7.58
C GLU A 45 -9.17 -11.78 -9.10
N LEU A 46 -10.21 -11.63 -9.94
CA LEU A 46 -10.06 -11.67 -11.38
C LEU A 46 -9.20 -10.51 -11.91
N VAL A 47 -9.38 -9.30 -11.37
CA VAL A 47 -8.60 -8.11 -11.79
C VAL A 47 -7.17 -8.21 -11.33
N GLU A 48 -6.92 -8.70 -10.10
CA GLU A 48 -5.58 -8.99 -9.60
C GLU A 48 -4.84 -9.96 -10.51
N GLU A 49 -5.45 -11.10 -10.86
CA GLU A 49 -4.86 -12.08 -11.77
C GLU A 49 -4.49 -11.48 -13.14
N LYS A 50 -5.37 -10.63 -13.69
CA LYS A 50 -5.13 -9.98 -14.99
C LYS A 50 -4.00 -8.95 -14.93
N LEU A 51 -3.94 -8.14 -13.86
CA LEU A 51 -2.86 -7.17 -13.65
C LEU A 51 -1.53 -7.88 -13.39
N ASP A 52 -1.56 -8.92 -12.58
CA ASP A 52 -0.39 -9.74 -12.28
C ASP A 52 0.22 -10.40 -13.52
N ALA A 53 -0.63 -10.91 -14.41
CA ALA A 53 -0.20 -11.48 -15.68
C ALA A 53 0.49 -10.43 -16.58
N ILE A 54 -0.02 -9.18 -16.59
CA ILE A 54 0.60 -8.08 -17.35
C ILE A 54 1.95 -7.73 -16.74
N ASP A 55 1.99 -7.48 -15.43
CA ASP A 55 3.20 -7.08 -14.72
C ASP A 55 4.29 -8.15 -14.82
N SER A 56 3.92 -9.43 -14.67
CA SER A 56 4.85 -10.58 -14.82
C SER A 56 5.36 -10.75 -16.25
N SER A 57 4.60 -10.33 -17.26
CA SER A 57 5.06 -10.37 -18.66
C SER A 57 6.14 -9.33 -18.96
N ILE A 58 6.17 -8.23 -18.20
CA ILE A 58 7.10 -7.11 -18.36
C ILE A 58 8.30 -7.25 -17.41
N VAL A 59 8.02 -7.62 -16.16
CA VAL A 59 9.04 -7.88 -15.12
C VAL A 59 8.96 -9.34 -14.71
N PRO A 60 9.67 -10.24 -15.41
CA PRO A 60 9.67 -11.64 -15.03
C PRO A 60 10.34 -11.84 -13.66
N SER A 61 9.76 -12.69 -12.84
CA SER A 61 10.35 -13.19 -11.60
C SER A 61 10.98 -14.58 -11.80
N ASP A 62 11.77 -15.03 -10.84
CA ASP A 62 12.27 -16.39 -10.82
C ASP A 62 11.12 -17.42 -10.82
N GLU A 63 11.32 -18.59 -11.42
CA GLU A 63 10.30 -19.64 -11.46
C GLU A 63 9.86 -20.04 -10.05
N GLY A 64 8.57 -19.93 -9.79
CA GLY A 64 7.99 -20.25 -8.48
C GLY A 64 8.20 -19.19 -7.38
N ALA A 65 8.81 -18.04 -7.70
CA ALA A 65 8.91 -16.94 -6.74
C ALA A 65 7.53 -16.40 -6.38
N LYS A 66 7.34 -16.14 -5.09
CA LYS A 66 6.11 -15.57 -4.53
C LYS A 66 6.49 -14.46 -3.56
N ASP A 67 5.55 -13.57 -3.36
CA ASP A 67 5.67 -12.60 -2.29
C ASP A 67 5.51 -13.32 -0.95
N GLU A 68 6.29 -12.90 0.07
CA GLU A 68 6.33 -13.49 1.40
C GLU A 68 6.09 -12.40 2.44
N GLU A 69 5.15 -12.64 3.35
CA GLU A 69 4.91 -11.76 4.50
C GLU A 69 5.57 -12.34 5.74
N LEU A 70 6.28 -11.50 6.48
CA LEU A 70 7.03 -11.87 7.67
C LEU A 70 6.71 -10.94 8.82
N ILE A 71 6.47 -11.51 9.98
CA ILE A 71 6.13 -10.80 11.21
C ILE A 71 7.27 -10.99 12.20
N PHE A 72 7.79 -9.90 12.74
CA PHE A 72 8.76 -9.91 13.84
C PHE A 72 8.13 -9.28 15.07
N LYS A 73 8.31 -9.92 16.21
CA LYS A 73 7.85 -9.42 17.51
C LYS A 73 8.94 -9.40 18.56
N VAL A 74 8.77 -8.53 19.52
CA VAL A 74 9.48 -8.53 20.80
C VAL A 74 8.45 -8.59 21.90
N ALA A 75 8.62 -9.52 22.82
CA ALA A 75 7.75 -9.66 23.98
C ALA A 75 8.50 -9.33 25.28
N ASP A 76 7.76 -8.90 26.30
CA ASP A 76 8.28 -8.76 27.66
C ASP A 76 8.36 -10.12 28.37
N ASN A 77 8.79 -10.10 29.64
CA ASN A 77 8.94 -11.30 30.46
C ASN A 77 7.59 -11.99 30.80
N GLU A 78 6.47 -11.29 30.61
CA GLU A 78 5.12 -11.80 30.83
C GLU A 78 4.51 -12.35 29.52
N GLY A 79 5.22 -12.19 28.38
CA GLY A 79 4.79 -12.64 27.07
C GLY A 79 3.98 -11.61 26.28
N ASN A 80 3.81 -10.39 26.78
CA ASN A 80 3.08 -9.35 26.05
C ASN A 80 3.93 -8.80 24.91
N VAL A 81 3.36 -8.62 23.75
CA VAL A 81 4.02 -7.97 22.59
C VAL A 81 4.22 -6.49 22.90
N ILE A 82 5.47 -6.05 22.94
CA ILE A 82 5.88 -4.68 23.26
C ILE A 82 6.48 -3.93 22.06
N ALA A 83 6.83 -4.62 21.01
CA ALA A 83 7.28 -4.06 19.74
C ALA A 83 7.16 -5.13 18.64
N GLY A 84 7.09 -4.67 17.39
CA GLY A 84 7.13 -5.56 16.25
C GLY A 84 7.16 -4.81 14.93
N CYS A 85 7.37 -5.57 13.86
CA CYS A 85 7.28 -5.04 12.50
C CYS A 85 6.76 -6.10 11.53
N LEU A 86 6.18 -5.62 10.43
CA LEU A 86 5.72 -6.40 9.31
C LEU A 86 6.62 -6.09 8.13
N LEU A 87 7.11 -7.14 7.49
CA LEU A 87 8.04 -7.10 6.36
C LEU A 87 7.46 -7.91 5.22
N GLU A 88 7.31 -7.27 4.08
CA GLU A 88 6.97 -7.95 2.83
C GLU A 88 8.24 -8.15 1.99
N ILE A 89 8.40 -9.35 1.43
CA ILE A 89 9.44 -9.69 0.47
C ILE A 89 8.79 -9.89 -0.88
N SER A 90 9.09 -9.02 -1.83
CA SER A 90 8.54 -9.14 -3.17
C SER A 90 9.26 -10.23 -3.98
N ARG A 91 8.49 -10.94 -4.82
CA ARG A 91 9.03 -11.86 -5.84
C ARG A 91 10.04 -11.20 -6.79
N TRP A 92 10.05 -9.87 -6.87
CA TRP A 92 11.01 -9.09 -7.65
C TRP A 92 12.26 -8.69 -6.85
N LYS A 93 12.47 -9.30 -5.69
CA LYS A 93 13.67 -9.11 -4.85
C LYS A 93 13.85 -7.68 -4.32
N PHE A 94 12.78 -7.01 -4.02
CA PHE A 94 12.77 -5.86 -3.10
C PHE A 94 11.98 -6.21 -1.84
N ALA A 95 12.20 -5.48 -0.76
CA ALA A 95 11.47 -5.67 0.48
C ALA A 95 10.74 -4.36 0.87
N GLU A 96 9.61 -4.48 1.52
CA GLU A 96 8.89 -3.36 2.13
C GLU A 96 8.77 -3.55 3.64
N LEU A 97 9.24 -2.56 4.39
CA LEU A 97 8.94 -2.48 5.83
C LEU A 97 7.63 -1.71 5.99
N ASP A 98 6.54 -2.44 5.94
CA ASP A 98 5.19 -1.88 5.93
C ASP A 98 4.86 -1.24 7.28
N ILE A 99 5.02 -1.98 8.36
CA ILE A 99 4.67 -1.53 9.71
C ILE A 99 5.85 -1.73 10.66
N ILE A 100 6.09 -0.74 11.50
CA ILE A 100 6.91 -0.87 12.70
C ILE A 100 6.26 -0.15 13.87
N TRP A 101 6.15 -0.83 15.00
CA TRP A 101 5.56 -0.29 16.21
C TRP A 101 6.37 -0.65 17.45
N VAL A 102 6.44 0.27 18.41
CA VAL A 102 7.01 0.07 19.74
C VAL A 102 6.09 0.71 20.78
N ASP A 103 5.68 -0.06 21.77
CA ASP A 103 4.90 0.44 22.91
C ASP A 103 5.61 1.63 23.57
N GLU A 104 4.86 2.63 23.93
CA GLU A 104 5.40 3.91 24.45
C GLU A 104 6.35 3.74 25.62
N LYS A 105 6.04 2.81 26.55
CA LYS A 105 6.85 2.53 27.73
C LYS A 105 8.22 1.93 27.41
N TYR A 106 8.37 1.37 26.21
CA TYR A 106 9.58 0.68 25.75
C TYR A 106 10.33 1.47 24.67
N ARG A 107 9.86 2.67 24.31
CA ARG A 107 10.56 3.55 23.35
C ARG A 107 11.91 4.01 23.89
N LYS A 108 12.78 4.47 22.95
CA LYS A 108 14.16 4.95 23.25
C LYS A 108 15.10 3.89 23.84
N LYS A 109 14.71 2.62 23.86
CA LYS A 109 15.54 1.47 24.27
C LYS A 109 16.23 0.77 23.07
N GLY A 110 16.09 1.28 21.85
CA GLY A 110 16.72 0.72 20.63
C GLY A 110 15.91 -0.37 19.92
N LEU A 111 14.70 -0.72 20.38
CA LEU A 111 13.87 -1.79 19.81
C LEU A 111 13.56 -1.58 18.34
N ALA A 112 13.13 -0.37 17.95
CA ALA A 112 12.87 -0.06 16.54
C ALA A 112 14.12 -0.24 15.67
N SER A 113 15.29 0.23 16.14
CA SER A 113 16.55 0.03 15.42
C SER A 113 16.93 -1.44 15.30
N ALA A 114 16.62 -2.26 16.27
CA ALA A 114 16.88 -3.69 16.22
C ALA A 114 15.94 -4.40 15.24
N LEU A 115 14.66 -4.04 15.23
CA LEU A 115 13.66 -4.56 14.27
C LEU A 115 14.02 -4.18 12.84
N ILE A 116 14.40 -2.92 12.55
CA ILE A 116 14.86 -2.49 11.23
C ILE A 116 16.05 -3.35 10.77
N ARG A 117 17.04 -3.59 11.64
CA ARG A 117 18.20 -4.43 11.28
C ARG A 117 17.83 -5.88 11.07
N ALA A 118 16.91 -6.43 11.85
CA ALA A 118 16.42 -7.79 11.66
C ALA A 118 15.70 -7.91 10.30
N ALA A 119 14.84 -6.96 9.98
CA ALA A 119 14.15 -6.90 8.69
C ALA A 119 15.14 -6.76 7.53
N GLU A 120 16.11 -5.84 7.60
CA GLU A 120 17.15 -5.67 6.58
C GLU A 120 18.03 -6.94 6.41
N LYS A 121 18.38 -7.60 7.50
CA LYS A 121 19.14 -8.88 7.47
C LYS A 121 18.32 -9.94 6.74
N THR A 122 17.08 -10.11 7.13
CA THR A 122 16.15 -11.07 6.53
C THR A 122 15.91 -10.80 5.04
N ALA A 123 15.75 -9.54 4.66
CA ALA A 123 15.64 -9.14 3.26
C ALA A 123 16.91 -9.52 2.45
N ARG A 124 18.11 -9.28 2.99
CA ARG A 124 19.37 -9.71 2.34
C ARG A 124 19.49 -11.23 2.23
N GLU A 125 19.07 -11.99 3.24
CA GLU A 125 19.07 -13.45 3.21
C GLU A 125 18.11 -14.02 2.16
N ARG A 126 17.21 -13.19 1.61
CA ARG A 126 16.29 -13.48 0.51
C ARG A 126 16.69 -12.82 -0.81
N ASP A 127 17.94 -12.35 -0.89
CA ASP A 127 18.53 -11.70 -2.05
C ASP A 127 17.84 -10.38 -2.45
N CYS A 128 17.13 -9.71 -1.52
CA CYS A 128 16.60 -8.39 -1.79
C CYS A 128 17.72 -7.36 -1.93
N TYR A 129 17.70 -6.61 -3.02
CA TYR A 129 18.70 -5.59 -3.31
C TYR A 129 18.31 -4.20 -2.78
N THR A 130 17.05 -3.98 -2.45
CA THR A 130 16.54 -2.72 -1.90
C THR A 130 15.43 -2.96 -0.88
N MET A 131 15.23 -1.99 -0.01
CA MET A 131 14.14 -1.97 0.96
C MET A 131 13.49 -0.61 0.97
N ILE A 132 12.17 -0.59 0.94
CA ILE A 132 11.32 0.59 0.89
C ILE A 132 10.46 0.69 2.14
N LEU A 133 9.96 1.89 2.45
CA LEU A 133 9.01 2.14 3.53
C LEU A 133 8.29 3.47 3.35
N GLY A 134 7.12 3.57 3.98
CA GLY A 134 6.37 4.80 4.16
C GLY A 134 6.47 5.32 5.60
N THR A 135 6.44 6.64 5.81
CA THR A 135 6.41 7.24 7.16
C THR A 135 5.85 8.66 7.13
N PHE A 136 5.06 9.00 8.14
CA PHE A 136 4.56 10.36 8.30
C PHE A 136 5.56 11.26 9.06
N ASP A 137 5.45 12.59 8.89
CA ASP A 137 6.29 13.60 9.55
C ASP A 137 6.19 13.54 11.08
N PHE A 138 5.06 13.09 11.62
CA PHE A 138 4.85 12.88 13.06
C PHE A 138 5.35 11.50 13.56
N GLN A 139 5.94 10.68 12.70
CA GLN A 139 6.49 9.35 13.04
C GLN A 139 8.02 9.39 13.15
N ALA A 140 8.71 8.47 12.47
CA ALA A 140 10.11 8.15 12.76
C ALA A 140 11.09 8.43 11.60
N LYS A 141 10.79 9.37 10.68
CA LYS A 141 11.68 9.73 9.55
C LYS A 141 13.17 9.89 9.95
N PRO A 142 13.52 10.62 11.04
CA PRO A 142 14.93 10.74 11.43
C PRO A 142 15.59 9.42 11.87
N LEU A 143 14.80 8.43 12.32
CA LEU A 143 15.31 7.10 12.63
C LEU A 143 15.72 6.38 11.35
N TYR A 144 14.88 6.41 10.32
CA TYR A 144 15.18 5.78 9.03
C TYR A 144 16.38 6.43 8.34
N GLU A 145 16.49 7.76 8.38
CA GLU A 145 17.68 8.48 7.88
C GLU A 145 18.98 8.01 8.57
N LYS A 146 18.96 7.80 9.90
CA LYS A 146 20.09 7.21 10.63
C LYS A 146 20.41 5.78 10.21
N HIS A 147 19.43 5.04 9.72
CA HIS A 147 19.60 3.70 9.16
C HIS A 147 20.01 3.71 7.67
N GLY A 148 20.23 4.90 7.07
CA GLY A 148 20.69 5.06 5.70
C GLY A 148 19.59 5.04 4.65
N TYR A 149 18.33 5.19 5.05
CA TYR A 149 17.22 5.40 4.10
C TYR A 149 17.26 6.82 3.56
N THR A 150 16.99 6.98 2.29
CA THR A 150 16.92 8.24 1.58
C THR A 150 15.50 8.54 1.12
N LEU A 151 15.15 9.82 1.05
CA LEU A 151 13.85 10.28 0.61
C LEU A 151 13.68 10.04 -0.89
N CYS A 152 12.58 9.42 -1.30
CA CYS A 152 12.22 9.16 -2.70
C CYS A 152 10.94 9.87 -3.12
N GLY A 153 10.07 10.21 -2.18
CA GLY A 153 8.80 10.88 -2.44
C GLY A 153 8.24 11.57 -1.21
N ALA A 154 7.35 12.53 -1.43
CA ALA A 154 6.67 13.23 -0.36
C ALA A 154 5.28 13.69 -0.83
N VAL A 155 4.24 13.07 -0.28
CA VAL A 155 2.85 13.51 -0.44
C VAL A 155 2.58 14.56 0.62
N LYS A 156 2.40 15.80 0.18
CA LYS A 156 2.15 16.94 1.07
C LYS A 156 0.67 17.04 1.42
N ASP A 157 0.40 17.59 2.60
CA ASP A 157 -0.97 17.75 3.11
C ASP A 157 -1.71 16.40 3.26
N PHE A 158 -0.97 15.35 3.54
CA PHE A 158 -1.49 14.00 3.79
C PHE A 158 -0.90 13.37 5.08
N PRO A 159 -1.72 13.20 6.14
CA PRO A 159 -3.04 13.83 6.36
C PRO A 159 -2.95 15.35 6.33
N LYS A 160 -4.08 16.04 6.27
CA LYS A 160 -4.14 17.50 6.13
C LYS A 160 -3.26 18.22 7.16
N GLY A 161 -2.32 19.03 6.67
CA GLY A 161 -1.30 19.71 7.50
C GLY A 161 -0.04 18.89 7.78
N HIS A 162 0.04 17.66 7.30
CA HIS A 162 1.16 16.73 7.49
C HIS A 162 1.77 16.29 6.16
N VAL A 163 2.81 15.48 6.24
CA VAL A 163 3.50 14.95 5.05
C VAL A 163 3.71 13.44 5.23
N ASN A 164 3.35 12.67 4.21
CA ASN A 164 3.76 11.29 4.08
C ASN A 164 5.04 11.21 3.23
N TYR A 165 6.04 10.50 3.71
CA TYR A 165 7.34 10.32 3.05
C TYR A 165 7.49 8.87 2.60
N SER A 166 7.93 8.67 1.36
CA SER A 166 8.40 7.39 0.86
C SER A 166 9.92 7.39 0.86
N MET A 167 10.51 6.37 1.45
CA MET A 167 11.95 6.27 1.65
C MET A 167 12.48 4.92 1.15
N MET A 168 13.72 4.89 0.71
CA MET A 168 14.37 3.69 0.15
C MET A 168 15.82 3.56 0.63
N LYS A 169 16.27 2.31 0.76
CA LYS A 169 17.66 1.98 1.06
C LYS A 169 18.14 0.83 0.17
N ARG A 170 19.27 1.03 -0.52
CA ARG A 170 19.95 -0.06 -1.25
C ARG A 170 20.60 -1.01 -0.26
N LEU A 171 20.24 -2.28 -0.36
CA LEU A 171 20.79 -3.34 0.50
C LEU A 171 22.03 -3.99 -0.09
N ASP A 172 22.15 -3.99 -1.42
CA ASP A 172 23.26 -4.57 -2.18
C ASP A 172 24.52 -3.69 -2.19
N GLN A 173 24.39 -2.39 -1.89
CA GLN A 173 25.49 -1.41 -1.93
C GLN A 173 26.03 -1.04 -0.55
N CYS A 174 25.36 -1.46 0.52
CA CYS A 174 25.74 -1.11 1.88
C CYS A 174 26.60 -2.22 2.50
N SER A 175 27.85 -1.92 2.86
CA SER A 175 28.64 -2.75 3.75
C SER A 175 27.91 -2.86 5.11
N GLN A 176 27.88 -4.06 5.70
CA GLN A 176 27.16 -4.39 6.94
C GLN A 176 27.60 -3.59 8.20
N GLU A 177 28.58 -2.69 8.08
CA GLU A 177 29.34 -2.20 9.24
C GLU A 177 28.86 -0.88 9.87
N TYR A 178 27.75 -0.27 9.46
CA TYR A 178 27.54 1.15 9.76
C TYR A 178 26.70 1.52 10.99
N LEU A 179 26.15 0.58 11.75
CA LEU A 179 25.50 0.93 13.02
C LEU A 179 25.97 0.03 14.17
N PRO A 180 26.35 0.60 15.31
CA PRO A 180 26.67 -0.22 16.47
C PRO A 180 25.48 -1.12 16.80
N SER A 181 25.77 -2.40 17.00
CA SER A 181 24.77 -3.35 17.46
C SER A 181 24.14 -2.80 18.74
N VAL A 182 22.83 -2.55 18.73
CA VAL A 182 22.11 -2.38 19.99
C VAL A 182 22.11 -3.76 20.60
N ASP A 183 22.84 -3.95 21.67
CA ASP A 183 22.87 -5.19 22.41
C ASP A 183 21.53 -5.33 23.18
N LEU A 184 20.52 -5.87 22.50
CA LEU A 184 19.24 -6.24 23.11
C LEU A 184 19.36 -7.56 23.88
N SER A 185 20.47 -8.29 23.73
CA SER A 185 20.65 -9.68 24.13
C SER A 185 20.48 -9.97 25.62
N LYS A 186 20.39 -8.94 26.44
CA LYS A 186 20.21 -9.09 27.90
C LYS A 186 18.78 -8.89 28.39
N GLU A 187 17.92 -8.25 27.58
CA GLU A 187 16.59 -7.85 28.05
C GLU A 187 15.47 -8.24 27.06
N PHE A 188 15.77 -8.29 25.75
CA PHE A 188 14.77 -8.50 24.71
C PHE A 188 15.29 -9.39 23.59
N GLU A 189 14.43 -10.27 23.07
CA GLU A 189 14.70 -11.14 21.93
C GLU A 189 13.69 -10.86 20.82
N ILE A 190 14.16 -10.77 19.58
CA ILE A 190 13.29 -10.66 18.39
C ILE A 190 12.92 -12.08 17.97
N LYS A 191 11.63 -12.36 17.86
CA LYS A 191 11.06 -13.65 17.44
C LYS A 191 10.17 -13.46 16.21
N THR A 192 9.93 -14.54 15.50
CA THR A 192 8.87 -14.60 14.48
C THR A 192 7.51 -14.48 15.20
N GLY A 193 6.64 -13.64 14.65
CA GLY A 193 5.26 -13.48 15.08
C GLY A 193 4.28 -14.30 14.25
N ASP A 194 3.03 -14.27 14.66
CA ASP A 194 1.88 -14.82 13.96
C ASP A 194 0.83 -13.73 13.64
N GLU A 195 -0.30 -14.11 13.08
CA GLU A 195 -1.38 -13.18 12.70
C GLU A 195 -1.93 -12.39 13.90
N GLU A 196 -2.04 -13.00 15.09
CA GLU A 196 -2.50 -12.30 16.30
C GLU A 196 -1.50 -11.24 16.74
N ASP A 197 -0.21 -11.52 16.60
CA ASP A 197 0.86 -10.55 16.87
C ASP A 197 0.82 -9.40 15.86
N ALA A 198 0.60 -9.69 14.59
CA ALA A 198 0.45 -8.67 13.54
C ALA A 198 -0.72 -7.73 13.86
N GLU A 199 -1.88 -8.26 14.24
CA GLU A 199 -3.02 -7.45 14.65
C GLU A 199 -2.70 -6.51 15.82
N LEU A 200 -1.94 -6.99 16.81
CA LEU A 200 -1.54 -6.17 17.95
C LEU A 200 -0.60 -5.04 17.52
N ILE A 201 0.35 -5.34 16.65
CA ILE A 201 1.31 -4.36 16.10
C ILE A 201 0.57 -3.28 15.30
N VAL A 202 -0.33 -3.69 14.40
CA VAL A 202 -1.18 -2.79 13.60
C VAL A 202 -2.05 -1.91 14.50
N LYS A 203 -2.75 -2.49 15.46
CA LYS A 203 -3.58 -1.75 16.43
C LYS A 203 -2.76 -0.74 17.24
N GLY A 204 -1.54 -1.11 17.61
CA GLY A 204 -0.62 -0.24 18.33
C GLY A 204 -0.19 0.98 17.53
N LEU A 205 0.20 0.78 16.26
CA LEU A 205 0.55 1.87 15.35
C LEU A 205 -0.66 2.75 15.05
N ASP A 206 -1.81 2.13 14.81
CA ASP A 206 -3.04 2.83 14.51
C ASP A 206 -3.53 3.71 15.66
N ALA A 207 -3.44 3.23 16.90
CA ALA A 207 -3.73 4.03 18.08
C ALA A 207 -2.78 5.24 18.20
N TYR A 208 -1.49 5.03 17.91
CA TYR A 208 -0.51 6.13 17.88
C TYR A 208 -0.87 7.17 16.81
N ASN A 209 -1.12 6.74 15.57
CA ASN A 209 -1.47 7.62 14.46
C ASN A 209 -2.75 8.42 14.74
N SER A 210 -3.78 7.75 15.28
CA SER A 210 -5.05 8.38 15.63
C SER A 210 -4.94 9.41 16.77
N ALA A 211 -3.95 9.25 17.66
CA ALA A 211 -3.64 10.23 18.70
C ALA A 211 -2.92 11.47 18.13
N GLN A 212 -2.16 11.34 17.03
CA GLN A 212 -1.52 12.46 16.35
C GLN A 212 -2.52 13.20 15.45
N VAL A 213 -3.26 12.47 14.63
CA VAL A 213 -4.21 13.03 13.67
C VAL A 213 -5.55 12.30 13.77
N PRO A 214 -6.61 12.99 14.24
CA PRO A 214 -7.93 12.38 14.33
C PRO A 214 -8.42 11.88 12.96
N ARG A 215 -9.06 10.71 12.96
CA ARG A 215 -9.65 10.14 11.76
C ARG A 215 -10.88 10.95 11.33
N ALA A 216 -11.04 11.17 10.03
CA ALA A 216 -12.28 11.70 9.46
C ALA A 216 -13.36 10.62 9.36
N HIS A 217 -12.97 9.38 9.07
CA HIS A 217 -13.83 8.22 8.95
C HIS A 217 -13.45 7.13 9.96
N LYS A 218 -14.45 6.38 10.43
CA LYS A 218 -14.22 5.24 11.32
C LYS A 218 -13.59 4.06 10.59
N SER A 219 -13.94 3.90 9.31
CA SER A 219 -13.48 2.82 8.43
C SER A 219 -13.23 3.36 7.02
N TYR A 220 -12.48 2.60 6.26
CA TYR A 220 -12.32 2.77 4.81
C TYR A 220 -13.69 2.71 4.12
N ILE A 221 -13.92 3.57 3.14
CA ILE A 221 -15.16 3.61 2.37
C ILE A 221 -14.84 3.11 0.96
N PRO A 222 -15.13 1.84 0.62
CA PRO A 222 -14.82 1.30 -0.69
C PRO A 222 -15.69 1.95 -1.78
N ILE A 223 -15.06 2.24 -2.92
CA ILE A 223 -15.70 2.77 -4.13
C ILE A 223 -15.27 1.89 -5.31
N ASN A 224 -15.68 0.63 -5.26
CA ASN A 224 -15.30 -0.38 -6.24
C ASN A 224 -16.35 -0.44 -7.35
N LYS A 225 -15.94 -0.28 -8.61
CA LYS A 225 -16.85 -0.27 -9.77
C LYS A 225 -16.32 -1.09 -10.92
N LYS A 226 -17.22 -1.73 -11.64
CA LYS A 226 -16.96 -2.42 -12.90
C LYS A 226 -17.83 -1.91 -14.04
N VAL A 227 -17.36 -2.12 -15.25
CA VAL A 227 -18.08 -1.83 -16.49
C VAL A 227 -18.33 -3.14 -17.23
N LEU A 228 -19.58 -3.36 -17.61
CA LEU A 228 -19.98 -4.51 -18.41
C LEU A 228 -20.27 -4.09 -19.85
N ASP A 229 -19.98 -4.99 -20.80
CA ASP A 229 -20.42 -4.88 -22.20
C ASP A 229 -21.90 -5.30 -22.37
N GLY A 230 -22.37 -5.27 -23.63
CA GLY A 230 -23.75 -5.64 -23.94
C GLY A 230 -24.10 -7.11 -23.69
N ASP A 231 -23.10 -7.97 -23.57
CA ASP A 231 -23.23 -9.40 -23.30
C ASP A 231 -23.07 -9.75 -21.82
N GLY A 232 -22.78 -8.74 -20.97
CA GLY A 232 -22.61 -8.88 -19.53
C GLY A 232 -21.18 -9.24 -19.10
N ASN A 233 -20.18 -9.17 -19.99
CA ASN A 233 -18.79 -9.43 -19.64
C ASN A 233 -18.16 -8.19 -19.00
N MET A 234 -17.34 -8.38 -17.96
CA MET A 234 -16.57 -7.32 -17.36
C MET A 234 -15.44 -6.89 -18.29
N ILE A 235 -15.45 -5.62 -18.70
CA ILE A 235 -14.47 -5.01 -19.62
C ILE A 235 -13.57 -3.98 -18.95
N ALA A 236 -13.92 -3.50 -17.77
CA ALA A 236 -13.09 -2.64 -16.95
C ALA A 236 -13.51 -2.73 -15.48
N ALA A 237 -12.58 -2.46 -14.56
CA ALA A 237 -12.88 -2.32 -13.15
C ALA A 237 -11.89 -1.37 -12.47
N ILE A 238 -12.33 -0.77 -11.37
CA ILE A 238 -11.52 0.01 -10.44
C ILE A 238 -11.83 -0.44 -9.01
N PHE A 239 -10.79 -0.66 -8.23
CA PHE A 239 -10.83 -0.88 -6.79
C PHE A 239 -10.13 0.29 -6.14
N ALA A 240 -10.88 1.02 -5.34
CA ALA A 240 -10.44 2.27 -4.72
C ALA A 240 -11.35 2.60 -3.53
N GLY A 241 -10.97 3.58 -2.73
CA GLY A 241 -11.86 4.06 -1.69
C GLY A 241 -11.33 5.27 -0.95
N VAL A 242 -12.14 5.76 -0.01
CA VAL A 242 -11.76 6.90 0.82
C VAL A 242 -11.21 6.41 2.14
N GLY A 243 -9.93 6.71 2.35
CA GLY A 243 -9.18 6.37 3.55
C GLY A 243 -9.56 7.24 4.75
N ARG A 244 -9.00 6.88 5.89
CA ARG A 244 -9.31 7.48 7.21
C ARG A 244 -9.12 8.99 7.32
N TRP A 245 -8.32 9.60 6.44
CA TRP A 245 -7.99 11.02 6.44
C TRP A 245 -8.46 11.75 5.18
N ASN A 246 -9.53 11.25 4.55
CA ASN A 246 -10.11 11.83 3.34
C ASN A 246 -9.17 11.82 2.12
N SER A 247 -8.27 10.84 2.05
CA SER A 247 -7.57 10.47 0.82
C SER A 247 -8.46 9.56 -0.02
N PHE A 248 -8.50 9.76 -1.33
CA PHE A 248 -9.02 8.76 -2.26
C PHE A 248 -7.85 7.94 -2.78
N GLU A 249 -7.77 6.70 -2.36
CA GLU A 249 -6.68 5.77 -2.65
C GLU A 249 -7.13 4.80 -3.74
N ILE A 250 -6.28 4.64 -4.77
CA ILE A 250 -6.56 3.77 -5.91
C ILE A 250 -5.66 2.56 -5.81
N ASP A 251 -6.25 1.41 -5.50
CA ASP A 251 -5.54 0.15 -5.37
C ASP A 251 -5.31 -0.49 -6.74
N MET A 252 -6.36 -0.58 -7.55
CA MET A 252 -6.30 -1.20 -8.87
C MET A 252 -7.21 -0.49 -9.88
N ILE A 253 -6.76 -0.38 -11.13
CA ILE A 253 -7.60 -0.05 -12.28
C ILE A 253 -7.20 -0.90 -13.47
N TRP A 254 -8.18 -1.52 -14.10
CA TRP A 254 -7.99 -2.42 -15.23
C TRP A 254 -8.99 -2.13 -16.34
N VAL A 255 -8.54 -2.22 -17.60
CA VAL A 255 -9.39 -2.21 -18.80
C VAL A 255 -8.93 -3.34 -19.71
N ASP A 256 -9.87 -4.15 -20.16
CA ASP A 256 -9.58 -5.26 -21.06
C ASP A 256 -9.00 -4.75 -22.39
N GLU A 257 -8.03 -5.48 -22.94
CA GLU A 257 -7.19 -5.03 -24.04
C GLU A 257 -7.99 -4.54 -25.26
N PRO A 258 -9.04 -5.24 -25.74
CA PRO A 258 -9.84 -4.76 -26.88
C PRO A 258 -10.57 -3.45 -26.64
N TYR A 259 -10.74 -3.05 -25.39
CA TYR A 259 -11.48 -1.85 -24.96
C TYR A 259 -10.58 -0.70 -24.51
N ARG A 260 -9.24 -0.87 -24.57
CA ARG A 260 -8.28 0.19 -24.23
C ARG A 260 -8.31 1.33 -25.23
N ASN A 261 -7.82 2.49 -24.78
CA ASN A 261 -7.75 3.73 -25.58
C ASN A 261 -9.10 4.28 -26.08
N GLN A 262 -10.22 3.79 -25.54
CA GLN A 262 -11.58 4.24 -25.85
C GLN A 262 -12.15 5.18 -24.78
N GLY A 263 -11.34 5.59 -23.79
CA GLY A 263 -11.75 6.49 -22.71
C GLY A 263 -12.44 5.84 -21.52
N ILE A 264 -12.72 4.53 -21.55
CA ILE A 264 -13.46 3.81 -20.50
C ILE A 264 -12.79 3.97 -19.14
N GLY A 265 -11.48 3.73 -19.06
CA GLY A 265 -10.74 3.88 -17.80
C GLY A 265 -10.79 5.31 -17.25
N SER A 266 -10.69 6.33 -18.11
CA SER A 266 -10.76 7.74 -17.69
C SER A 266 -12.14 8.13 -17.17
N VAL A 267 -13.20 7.61 -17.77
CA VAL A 267 -14.58 7.85 -17.33
C VAL A 267 -14.81 7.14 -15.99
N LEU A 268 -14.36 5.90 -15.86
CA LEU A 268 -14.48 5.12 -14.62
C LEU A 268 -13.74 5.80 -13.46
N LEU A 269 -12.52 6.28 -13.71
CA LEU A 269 -11.73 7.02 -12.73
C LEU A 269 -12.42 8.34 -12.33
N ALA A 270 -12.90 9.12 -13.30
CA ALA A 270 -13.59 10.38 -13.02
C ALA A 270 -14.89 10.19 -12.20
N GLU A 271 -15.63 9.12 -12.46
CA GLU A 271 -16.85 8.79 -11.73
C GLU A 271 -16.56 8.40 -10.26
N THR A 272 -15.50 7.60 -10.04
CA THR A 272 -15.07 7.24 -8.68
C THR A 272 -14.49 8.42 -7.92
N GLU A 273 -13.70 9.28 -8.57
CA GLU A 273 -13.22 10.54 -7.98
C GLU A 273 -14.38 11.48 -7.56
N ARG A 274 -15.43 11.54 -8.40
CA ARG A 274 -16.63 12.34 -8.07
C ARG A 274 -17.32 11.80 -6.81
N GLU A 275 -17.50 10.49 -6.72
CA GLU A 275 -18.09 9.84 -5.54
C GLU A 275 -17.21 10.01 -4.30
N ALA A 276 -15.90 9.88 -4.45
CA ALA A 276 -14.95 10.11 -3.37
C ALA A 276 -15.06 11.53 -2.78
N LYS A 277 -15.24 12.55 -3.63
CA LYS A 277 -15.53 13.93 -3.17
C LYS A 277 -16.80 14.03 -2.35
N GLU A 278 -17.85 13.29 -2.70
CA GLU A 278 -19.09 13.24 -1.93
C GLU A 278 -18.89 12.65 -0.52
N HIS A 279 -17.89 11.78 -0.38
CA HIS A 279 -17.41 11.23 0.90
C HIS A 279 -16.36 12.11 1.58
N GLY A 280 -16.01 13.27 1.02
CA GLY A 280 -15.12 14.25 1.62
C GLY A 280 -13.65 14.11 1.23
N ALA A 281 -13.32 13.28 0.25
CA ALA A 281 -11.96 13.21 -0.26
C ALA A 281 -11.55 14.56 -0.88
N TYR A 282 -10.34 15.02 -0.54
CA TYR A 282 -9.80 16.29 -1.05
C TYR A 282 -8.63 16.09 -2.03
N PHE A 283 -8.05 14.91 -2.06
CA PHE A 283 -7.04 14.52 -3.05
C PHE A 283 -7.14 13.03 -3.35
N SER A 284 -6.58 12.64 -4.49
CA SER A 284 -6.46 11.26 -4.92
C SER A 284 -4.99 10.84 -4.97
N LEU A 285 -4.71 9.63 -4.54
CA LEU A 285 -3.40 9.02 -4.47
C LEU A 285 -3.38 7.72 -5.25
N ALA A 286 -2.34 7.53 -6.06
CA ALA A 286 -2.04 6.28 -6.73
C ALA A 286 -0.57 5.95 -6.50
N GLU A 287 -0.31 4.90 -5.73
CA GLU A 287 1.02 4.45 -5.34
C GLU A 287 1.37 3.10 -5.97
N GLY A 288 2.63 2.71 -5.92
CA GLY A 288 3.10 1.43 -6.44
C GLY A 288 2.98 1.29 -7.97
N LEU A 289 2.79 2.40 -8.68
CA LEU A 289 2.60 2.41 -10.12
C LEU A 289 3.89 2.13 -10.85
N LEU A 290 3.94 1.05 -11.59
CA LEU A 290 5.07 0.73 -12.46
C LEU A 290 5.12 1.65 -13.69
N ASP A 291 6.30 1.80 -14.30
CA ASP A 291 6.60 2.73 -15.41
C ASP A 291 5.49 2.81 -16.46
N TRP A 292 4.98 1.67 -16.91
CA TRP A 292 3.99 1.56 -17.99
C TRP A 292 2.57 1.95 -17.59
N LYS A 293 2.31 2.15 -16.30
CA LYS A 293 0.98 2.56 -15.77
C LYS A 293 0.85 4.08 -15.64
N THR A 294 1.96 4.82 -15.55
CA THR A 294 1.97 6.24 -15.17
C THR A 294 1.31 7.18 -16.18
N ASP A 295 1.45 6.89 -17.48
CA ASP A 295 0.90 7.73 -18.55
C ASP A 295 -0.62 7.87 -18.49
N PHE A 296 -1.31 6.83 -18.08
CA PHE A 296 -2.75 6.85 -17.88
C PHE A 296 -3.14 7.88 -16.83
N PHE A 297 -2.51 7.84 -15.67
CA PHE A 297 -2.79 8.77 -14.58
C PHE A 297 -2.38 10.21 -14.91
N LYS A 298 -1.22 10.41 -15.51
CA LYS A 298 -0.77 11.74 -15.96
C LYS A 298 -1.74 12.39 -16.96
N LYS A 299 -2.31 11.62 -17.89
CA LYS A 299 -3.36 12.08 -18.81
C LYS A 299 -4.66 12.44 -18.11
N ASN A 300 -4.93 11.86 -16.93
CA ASN A 300 -6.09 12.16 -16.10
C ASN A 300 -5.82 13.24 -15.02
N GLY A 301 -4.69 13.96 -15.13
CA GLY A 301 -4.38 15.14 -14.31
C GLY A 301 -3.60 14.83 -13.03
N TYR A 302 -3.05 13.62 -12.90
CA TYR A 302 -2.15 13.28 -11.79
C TYR A 302 -0.75 13.80 -12.02
N THR A 303 -0.08 14.18 -10.94
CA THR A 303 1.30 14.66 -10.93
C THR A 303 2.18 13.74 -10.10
N GLU A 304 3.42 13.56 -10.55
CA GLU A 304 4.41 12.74 -9.85
C GLU A 304 4.93 13.49 -8.61
N VAL A 305 4.87 12.85 -7.46
CA VAL A 305 5.36 13.38 -6.17
C VAL A 305 6.42 12.48 -5.54
N GLY A 306 6.66 11.33 -6.13
CA GLY A 306 7.70 10.41 -5.68
C GLY A 306 8.00 9.33 -6.72
N ARG A 307 9.24 8.81 -6.62
CA ARG A 307 9.72 7.72 -7.47
C ARG A 307 10.72 6.87 -6.70
N LEU A 308 10.48 5.57 -6.69
CA LEU A 308 11.41 4.56 -6.19
C LEU A 308 12.16 3.99 -7.40
N GLU A 309 13.37 4.48 -7.63
CA GLU A 309 14.17 4.12 -8.79
C GLU A 309 14.72 2.70 -8.66
N ASP A 310 14.79 1.98 -9.78
CA ASP A 310 15.28 0.60 -9.83
C ASP A 310 14.49 -0.32 -8.87
N CYS A 311 13.17 -0.15 -8.80
CA CYS A 311 12.27 -0.92 -7.97
C CYS A 311 10.95 -1.17 -8.72
N PRO A 312 10.74 -2.39 -9.29
CA PRO A 312 11.67 -3.52 -9.39
C PRO A 312 12.89 -3.20 -10.28
N LYS A 313 13.91 -4.08 -10.23
CA LYS A 313 15.20 -3.86 -10.90
C LYS A 313 15.05 -3.56 -12.39
N GLY A 314 15.62 -2.45 -12.84
CA GLY A 314 15.51 -1.95 -14.22
C GLY A 314 14.24 -1.14 -14.49
N HIS A 315 13.34 -1.01 -13.54
CA HIS A 315 12.09 -0.24 -13.60
C HIS A 315 11.98 0.69 -12.39
N SER A 316 10.92 1.48 -12.35
CA SER A 316 10.63 2.34 -11.20
C SER A 316 9.18 2.22 -10.78
N MET A 317 8.93 2.38 -9.48
CA MET A 317 7.58 2.59 -8.94
C MET A 317 7.35 4.08 -8.69
N TYR A 318 6.16 4.54 -9.01
CA TYR A 318 5.78 5.94 -8.96
C TYR A 318 4.68 6.18 -7.95
N ILE A 319 4.72 7.38 -7.38
CA ILE A 319 3.69 7.92 -6.51
C ILE A 319 3.12 9.13 -7.22
N LEU A 320 1.86 9.08 -7.53
CA LEU A 320 1.14 10.12 -8.25
C LEU A 320 -0.02 10.65 -7.40
N GLU A 321 -0.20 11.97 -7.38
CA GLU A 321 -1.32 12.61 -6.68
C GLU A 321 -2.11 13.54 -7.60
N LYS A 322 -3.36 13.78 -7.24
CA LYS A 322 -4.26 14.75 -7.88
C LYS A 322 -5.13 15.41 -6.84
N GLN A 323 -5.19 16.74 -6.83
CA GLN A 323 -6.17 17.48 -6.04
C GLN A 323 -7.57 17.26 -6.61
N LEU A 324 -8.53 16.93 -5.78
CA LEU A 324 -9.90 16.61 -6.17
C LEU A 324 -10.85 17.80 -6.09
#